data_c34b2ca83b338cb2dfbabad487d565ec
#
_entry.id   c34b2ca83b338cb2dfbabad487d565ec
#
_cell.length_a   1.000
_cell.length_b   1.000
_cell.length_c   1.000
_cell.angle_alpha   90.00
_cell.angle_beta   90.00
_cell.angle_gamma   90.00
#
_symmetry.space_group_name_H-M   'P 1'
#
loop_
_entity.id
_entity.type
_entity.pdbx_description
1 polymer ?
#
loop_
_entity_poly.entity_id
_entity_poly.type
_entity_poly.pdbx_seq_one_letter_code
_entity_poly.pdbx_strand_id
1 'polypeptide(L)'
;MTRGRLAIHGHFYQPERRDPFTGQVPDDLAAAPFANWNARGTAECYRPNAERGNLDRISFDIGPTLTIWLAADDPILLARMVEADHGENAVAQGFHHAILPLASARDRATEIRWGLRDFAFRFGRPASIMWLPETAADLPTLRELARQGVRATILAPWQASTPGLETRRPHRVELGGGRDIIAAFYDGPLSGAVSFAPEVTADADRFAREYVLPALAAPLHRDGSHRREQGVPLVLVATDGELYGHHQRWRDLFLARLTNPDQDRGFDIVSLGAALAAEDPQSLPLARIADRTSWSCHHGVLRWSGECPCASDGRWKGPLRAALERLAAGIDALTDVLSRDLPGRGDVPRERVALDPWAARDAYVDVVIGAAEPGAFARATLAAGAGENAERRLLELMDTQRWRLAMFASDGWYWDDPARPETKHILRCAARAARTLDRLADSHLERRLEEDLTLFVSPSRGIDGHSLYREALADVGRPA
;
A
#
# COMPACT_ATOMS: atom_id res chain seq x y z
N MET A 1 -8.39 -29.26 25.41
CA MET A 1 -7.74 -27.95 25.33
C MET A 1 -7.98 -27.43 23.94
N THR A 2 -8.44 -26.20 23.77
CA THR A 2 -8.57 -25.55 22.47
C THR A 2 -7.18 -25.37 21.88
N ARG A 3 -6.99 -25.77 20.61
CA ARG A 3 -5.70 -25.66 19.91
C ARG A 3 -5.42 -24.18 19.64
N GLY A 4 -4.18 -23.73 19.79
CA GLY A 4 -3.75 -22.41 19.39
C GLY A 4 -3.81 -22.23 17.87
N ARG A 5 -3.88 -20.99 17.39
CA ARG A 5 -3.99 -20.65 15.97
C ARG A 5 -2.74 -19.90 15.49
N LEU A 6 -2.28 -20.22 14.29
CA LEU A 6 -1.25 -19.46 13.57
C LEU A 6 -1.89 -18.83 12.33
N ALA A 7 -1.76 -17.51 12.19
CA ALA A 7 -2.01 -16.81 10.95
C ALA A 7 -0.69 -16.28 10.38
N ILE A 8 -0.50 -16.43 9.08
CA ILE A 8 0.62 -15.83 8.35
C ILE A 8 0.03 -14.82 7.40
N HIS A 9 0.60 -13.62 7.34
CA HIS A 9 0.26 -12.60 6.39
C HIS A 9 1.47 -12.23 5.55
N GLY A 10 1.34 -12.37 4.23
CA GLY A 10 2.33 -11.95 3.24
C GLY A 10 1.89 -10.66 2.56
N HIS A 11 2.68 -9.60 2.73
CA HIS A 11 2.49 -8.33 2.05
C HIS A 11 3.18 -8.39 0.69
N PHE A 12 2.42 -8.58 -0.41
CA PHE A 12 2.96 -8.62 -1.78
C PHE A 12 2.80 -7.26 -2.44
N TYR A 13 3.91 -6.63 -2.72
CA TYR A 13 3.93 -5.30 -3.28
C TYR A 13 5.08 -5.10 -4.26
N GLN A 14 4.80 -4.40 -5.36
CA GLN A 14 5.81 -3.79 -6.22
C GLN A 14 5.40 -2.34 -6.49
N PRO A 15 6.36 -1.39 -6.46
CA PRO A 15 6.09 0.00 -6.81
C PRO A 15 5.56 0.11 -8.24
N GLU A 16 4.88 1.20 -8.53
CA GLU A 16 4.59 1.57 -9.91
C GLU A 16 5.92 1.77 -10.65
N ARG A 17 6.18 0.92 -11.64
CA ARG A 17 7.39 0.99 -12.46
C ARG A 17 7.10 1.47 -13.88
N ARG A 18 5.82 1.60 -14.22
CA ARG A 18 5.38 2.07 -15.52
C ARG A 18 5.75 3.54 -15.69
N ASP A 19 6.57 3.81 -16.68
CA ASP A 19 6.98 5.19 -17.00
C ASP A 19 5.74 6.02 -17.37
N PRO A 20 5.51 7.18 -16.71
CA PRO A 20 4.30 7.97 -16.90
C PRO A 20 4.19 8.63 -18.29
N PHE A 21 5.27 8.64 -19.09
CA PHE A 21 5.28 9.21 -20.43
C PHE A 21 5.10 8.16 -21.52
N THR A 22 5.69 6.97 -21.34
CA THR A 22 5.64 5.88 -22.33
C THR A 22 4.56 4.85 -22.04
N GLY A 23 4.11 4.75 -20.78
CA GLY A 23 3.17 3.74 -20.32
C GLY A 23 3.76 2.34 -20.20
N GLN A 24 5.08 2.18 -20.39
CA GLN A 24 5.78 0.89 -20.34
C GLN A 24 6.60 0.76 -19.06
N VAL A 25 6.80 -0.48 -18.61
CA VAL A 25 7.79 -0.78 -17.56
C VAL A 25 9.14 -0.97 -18.25
N PRO A 26 10.14 -0.13 -17.95
CA PRO A 26 11.45 -0.26 -18.58
C PRO A 26 12.17 -1.53 -18.12
N ASP A 27 13.06 -2.04 -18.98
CA ASP A 27 14.00 -3.07 -18.60
C ASP A 27 14.97 -2.54 -17.53
N ASP A 28 15.32 -3.41 -16.58
CA ASP A 28 16.27 -3.11 -15.50
C ASP A 28 17.37 -4.17 -15.48
N LEU A 29 18.59 -3.77 -15.80
CA LEU A 29 19.75 -4.68 -15.84
C LEU A 29 20.06 -5.32 -14.48
N ALA A 30 19.69 -4.67 -13.38
CA ALA A 30 19.85 -5.23 -12.04
C ALA A 30 18.88 -6.39 -11.75
N ALA A 31 17.83 -6.51 -12.55
CA ALA A 31 16.90 -7.64 -12.47
C ALA A 31 17.33 -8.88 -13.28
N ALA A 32 18.44 -8.81 -14.02
CA ALA A 32 18.90 -9.93 -14.87
C ALA A 32 18.90 -11.28 -14.15
N PRO A 33 18.50 -12.37 -14.83
CA PRO A 33 18.22 -12.52 -16.25
C PRO A 33 16.80 -12.11 -16.68
N PHE A 34 16.00 -11.52 -15.80
CA PHE A 34 14.65 -11.05 -16.08
C PHE A 34 14.68 -9.62 -16.61
N ALA A 35 13.65 -9.24 -17.38
CA ALA A 35 13.54 -7.90 -17.96
C ALA A 35 13.48 -6.80 -16.88
N ASN A 36 12.74 -7.05 -15.81
CA ASN A 36 12.56 -6.09 -14.72
C ASN A 36 12.22 -6.80 -13.39
N TRP A 37 12.16 -6.04 -12.30
CA TRP A 37 11.90 -6.57 -10.97
C TRP A 37 10.51 -7.19 -10.80
N ASN A 38 9.48 -6.72 -11.54
CA ASN A 38 8.17 -7.34 -11.51
C ASN A 38 8.23 -8.75 -12.10
N ALA A 39 8.87 -8.92 -13.25
CA ALA A 39 9.08 -10.23 -13.88
C ALA A 39 9.90 -11.17 -12.98
N ARG A 40 10.93 -10.63 -12.31
CA ARG A 40 11.77 -11.40 -11.39
C ARG A 40 11.00 -11.87 -10.16
N GLY A 41 10.29 -10.96 -9.47
CA GLY A 41 9.43 -11.30 -8.33
C GLY A 41 8.34 -12.30 -8.71
N THR A 42 7.78 -12.17 -9.92
CA THR A 42 6.80 -13.12 -10.46
C THR A 42 7.38 -14.52 -10.57
N ALA A 43 8.56 -14.66 -11.18
CA ALA A 43 9.17 -15.96 -11.40
C ALA A 43 9.70 -16.60 -10.10
N GLU A 44 10.26 -15.81 -9.20
CA GLU A 44 10.92 -16.30 -7.99
C GLU A 44 9.94 -16.47 -6.80
N CYS A 45 8.81 -15.74 -6.78
CA CYS A 45 7.90 -15.71 -5.63
C CYS A 45 6.43 -15.91 -5.99
N TYR A 46 5.81 -15.03 -6.78
CA TYR A 46 4.34 -15.03 -6.93
C TYR A 46 3.83 -16.30 -7.58
N ARG A 47 4.43 -16.70 -8.70
CA ARG A 47 4.06 -17.93 -9.41
C ARG A 47 4.28 -19.19 -8.58
N PRO A 48 5.46 -19.44 -7.96
CA PRO A 48 5.68 -20.62 -7.12
C PRO A 48 4.68 -20.73 -5.97
N ASN A 49 4.36 -19.61 -5.28
CA ASN A 49 3.41 -19.62 -4.18
C ASN A 49 1.96 -19.89 -4.66
N ALA A 50 1.54 -19.29 -5.75
CA ALA A 50 0.23 -19.54 -6.33
C ALA A 50 0.08 -20.98 -6.84
N GLU A 51 1.10 -21.53 -7.51
CA GLU A 51 1.08 -22.90 -8.04
C GLU A 51 1.09 -23.97 -6.95
N ARG A 52 1.66 -23.68 -5.77
CA ARG A 52 1.68 -24.59 -4.62
C ARG A 52 0.44 -24.48 -3.75
N GLY A 53 -0.48 -23.55 -4.04
CA GLY A 53 -1.65 -23.29 -3.20
C GLY A 53 -1.29 -22.70 -1.83
N ASN A 54 -0.15 -21.99 -1.72
CA ASN A 54 0.25 -21.36 -0.47
C ASN A 54 -0.70 -20.22 -0.10
N LEU A 55 -1.16 -19.45 -1.09
CA LEU A 55 -2.07 -18.33 -0.90
C LEU A 55 -3.45 -18.76 -0.41
N ASP A 56 -3.87 -20.01 -0.71
CA ASP A 56 -5.13 -20.58 -0.20
C ASP A 56 -5.15 -20.75 1.33
N ARG A 57 -3.98 -20.71 1.98
CA ARG A 57 -3.79 -21.10 3.38
C ARG A 57 -3.28 -20.00 4.28
N ILE A 58 -2.87 -18.86 3.68
CA ILE A 58 -2.37 -17.68 4.40
C ILE A 58 -3.25 -16.48 4.11
N SER A 59 -3.09 -15.43 4.90
CA SER A 59 -3.59 -14.11 4.52
C SER A 59 -2.57 -13.40 3.66
N PHE A 60 -3.04 -12.64 2.68
CA PHE A 60 -2.16 -11.89 1.81
C PHE A 60 -2.84 -10.62 1.30
N ASP A 61 -2.06 -9.63 0.96
CA ASP A 61 -2.49 -8.52 0.12
C ASP A 61 -1.65 -8.48 -1.16
N ILE A 62 -2.22 -7.92 -2.21
CA ILE A 62 -1.53 -7.67 -3.48
C ILE A 62 -1.71 -6.20 -3.79
N GLY A 63 -0.60 -5.45 -3.86
CA GLY A 63 -0.62 -4.02 -4.14
C GLY A 63 -1.30 -3.69 -5.48
N PRO A 64 -2.14 -2.63 -5.55
CA PRO A 64 -2.83 -2.25 -6.79
C PRO A 64 -1.88 -2.01 -7.97
N THR A 65 -0.70 -1.46 -7.74
CA THR A 65 0.33 -1.28 -8.77
C THR A 65 0.81 -2.61 -9.35
N LEU A 66 0.93 -3.63 -8.50
CA LEU A 66 1.27 -5.00 -8.91
C LEU A 66 0.09 -5.68 -9.62
N THR A 67 -1.15 -5.54 -9.13
CA THR A 67 -2.33 -6.14 -9.79
C THR A 67 -2.57 -5.58 -11.18
N ILE A 68 -2.37 -4.26 -11.36
CA ILE A 68 -2.47 -3.60 -12.67
C ILE A 68 -1.41 -4.14 -13.64
N TRP A 69 -0.18 -4.33 -13.16
CA TRP A 69 0.89 -4.91 -13.98
C TRP A 69 0.57 -6.37 -14.32
N LEU A 70 0.21 -7.21 -13.36
CA LEU A 70 -0.14 -8.62 -13.59
C LEU A 70 -1.33 -8.76 -14.54
N ALA A 71 -2.33 -7.87 -14.45
CA ALA A 71 -3.47 -7.90 -15.36
C ALA A 71 -3.08 -7.72 -16.84
N ALA A 72 -2.00 -6.99 -17.11
CA ALA A 72 -1.48 -6.77 -18.46
C ALA A 72 -0.48 -7.85 -18.90
N ASP A 73 0.44 -8.24 -18.02
CA ASP A 73 1.61 -9.06 -18.36
C ASP A 73 1.40 -10.56 -18.03
N ASP A 74 0.60 -10.88 -17.02
CA ASP A 74 0.33 -12.28 -16.60
C ASP A 74 -1.07 -12.45 -15.99
N PRO A 75 -2.13 -12.26 -16.77
CA PRO A 75 -3.50 -12.34 -16.29
C PRO A 75 -3.89 -13.73 -15.75
N ILE A 76 -3.22 -14.79 -16.21
CA ILE A 76 -3.47 -16.16 -15.73
C ILE A 76 -2.95 -16.30 -14.28
N LEU A 77 -1.79 -15.77 -13.99
CA LEU A 77 -1.27 -15.77 -12.62
C LEU A 77 -2.14 -14.92 -11.70
N LEU A 78 -2.53 -13.71 -12.15
CA LEU A 78 -3.43 -12.87 -11.37
C LEU A 78 -4.74 -13.59 -11.05
N ALA A 79 -5.36 -14.23 -12.03
CA ALA A 79 -6.59 -15.01 -11.81
C ALA A 79 -6.40 -16.09 -10.74
N ARG A 80 -5.29 -16.84 -10.81
CA ARG A 80 -4.95 -17.86 -9.82
C ARG A 80 -4.73 -17.29 -8.42
N MET A 81 -4.07 -16.13 -8.31
CA MET A 81 -3.90 -15.45 -7.01
C MET A 81 -5.23 -14.96 -6.45
N VAL A 82 -6.14 -14.49 -7.31
CA VAL A 82 -7.50 -14.09 -6.91
C VAL A 82 -8.34 -15.30 -6.48
N GLU A 83 -8.28 -16.41 -7.20
CA GLU A 83 -8.97 -17.67 -6.87
C GLU A 83 -8.53 -18.25 -5.52
N ALA A 84 -7.31 -17.95 -5.06
CA ALA A 84 -6.82 -18.34 -3.73
C ALA A 84 -7.54 -17.62 -2.58
N ASP A 85 -8.30 -16.56 -2.86
CA ASP A 85 -9.15 -15.93 -1.84
C ASP A 85 -10.47 -16.70 -1.68
N HIS A 86 -10.59 -17.43 -0.59
CA HIS A 86 -11.81 -18.10 -0.21
C HIS A 86 -12.80 -17.18 0.55
N GLY A 87 -12.73 -15.87 0.28
CA GLY A 87 -13.56 -14.83 0.90
C GLY A 87 -12.96 -14.21 2.17
N GLU A 88 -11.83 -14.72 2.65
CA GLU A 88 -11.24 -14.33 3.93
C GLU A 88 -9.70 -14.24 3.93
N ASN A 89 -9.05 -14.65 2.84
CA ASN A 89 -7.57 -14.70 2.75
C ASN A 89 -6.99 -13.37 2.30
N ALA A 90 -7.58 -12.76 1.27
CA ALA A 90 -7.09 -11.52 0.69
C ALA A 90 -7.47 -10.30 1.53
N VAL A 91 -6.54 -9.36 1.63
CA VAL A 91 -6.61 -8.10 2.36
C VAL A 91 -6.40 -6.96 1.38
N ALA A 92 -7.14 -5.85 1.50
CA ALA A 92 -6.92 -4.67 0.66
C ALA A 92 -5.65 -3.91 1.05
N GLN A 93 -5.13 -3.08 0.14
CA GLN A 93 -3.97 -2.23 0.37
C GLN A 93 -4.24 -0.79 -0.10
N GLY A 94 -3.53 0.22 0.47
CA GLY A 94 -3.54 1.59 -0.05
C GLY A 94 -3.02 1.65 -1.50
N PHE A 95 -3.60 2.50 -2.35
CA PHE A 95 -3.46 2.37 -3.80
C PHE A 95 -2.02 2.58 -4.32
N HIS A 96 -1.42 3.76 -4.09
CA HIS A 96 -0.05 4.06 -4.54
C HIS A 96 1.02 3.77 -3.49
N HIS A 97 0.69 3.06 -2.43
CA HIS A 97 1.60 2.80 -1.30
C HIS A 97 2.13 4.08 -0.63
N ALA A 98 1.34 5.15 -0.63
CA ALA A 98 1.69 6.41 0.03
C ALA A 98 1.61 6.29 1.56
N ILE A 99 2.48 6.99 2.29
CA ILE A 99 2.45 7.04 3.77
C ILE A 99 1.23 7.87 4.21
N LEU A 100 0.12 7.21 4.52
CA LEU A 100 -1.18 7.84 4.76
C LEU A 100 -1.18 8.88 5.88
N PRO A 101 -0.43 8.72 7.00
CA PRO A 101 -0.29 9.78 8.01
C PRO A 101 0.36 11.07 7.51
N LEU A 102 1.08 11.04 6.39
CA LEU A 102 1.71 12.22 5.76
C LEU A 102 0.85 12.82 4.64
N ALA A 103 -0.19 12.13 4.22
CA ALA A 103 -1.10 12.60 3.17
C ALA A 103 -2.11 13.62 3.71
N SER A 104 -2.56 14.55 2.84
CA SER A 104 -3.71 15.40 3.14
C SER A 104 -4.94 14.54 3.46
N ALA A 105 -5.92 15.11 4.15
CA ALA A 105 -7.16 14.37 4.46
C ALA A 105 -7.88 13.88 3.19
N ARG A 106 -7.87 14.71 2.12
CA ARG A 106 -8.45 14.37 0.82
C ARG A 106 -7.69 13.24 0.13
N ASP A 107 -6.37 13.32 0.08
CA ASP A 107 -5.55 12.30 -0.58
C ASP A 107 -5.58 10.98 0.17
N ARG A 108 -5.51 11.02 1.50
CA ARG A 108 -5.70 9.84 2.35
C ARG A 108 -7.03 9.13 2.05
N ALA A 109 -8.11 9.89 1.93
CA ALA A 109 -9.42 9.34 1.60
C ALA A 109 -9.45 8.70 0.21
N THR A 110 -8.81 9.34 -0.78
CA THR A 110 -8.72 8.82 -2.14
C THR A 110 -7.85 7.57 -2.22
N GLU A 111 -6.66 7.57 -1.59
CA GLU A 111 -5.76 6.41 -1.57
C GLU A 111 -6.41 5.15 -0.98
N ILE A 112 -7.16 5.32 0.12
CA ILE A 112 -7.92 4.23 0.74
C ILE A 112 -9.05 3.78 -0.20
N ARG A 113 -9.86 4.73 -0.73
CA ARG A 113 -10.97 4.43 -1.62
C ARG A 113 -10.52 3.70 -2.88
N TRP A 114 -9.45 4.16 -3.49
CA TRP A 114 -8.90 3.54 -4.69
C TRP A 114 -8.39 2.12 -4.41
N GLY A 115 -7.71 1.91 -3.29
CA GLY A 115 -7.28 0.57 -2.87
C GLY A 115 -8.46 -0.38 -2.62
N LEU A 116 -9.51 0.10 -1.94
CA LEU A 116 -10.74 -0.67 -1.72
C LEU A 116 -11.48 -0.97 -3.03
N ARG A 117 -11.47 -0.03 -3.97
CA ARG A 117 -12.12 -0.22 -5.27
C ARG A 117 -11.38 -1.23 -6.16
N ASP A 118 -10.04 -1.17 -6.21
CA ASP A 118 -9.24 -2.19 -6.90
C ASP A 118 -9.49 -3.58 -6.30
N PHE A 119 -9.44 -3.68 -4.97
CA PHE A 119 -9.75 -4.93 -4.28
C PHE A 119 -11.14 -5.48 -4.66
N ALA A 120 -12.18 -4.65 -4.57
CA ALA A 120 -13.53 -5.06 -4.90
C ALA A 120 -13.67 -5.49 -6.37
N PHE A 121 -12.95 -4.82 -7.28
CA PHE A 121 -12.94 -5.17 -8.70
C PHE A 121 -12.24 -6.52 -8.95
N ARG A 122 -11.09 -6.76 -8.32
CA ARG A 122 -10.30 -7.99 -8.51
C ARG A 122 -10.93 -9.20 -7.82
N PHE A 123 -11.30 -9.05 -6.56
CA PHE A 123 -11.78 -10.15 -5.71
C PHE A 123 -13.30 -10.31 -5.67
N GLY A 124 -14.07 -9.44 -6.35
CA GLY A 124 -15.53 -9.54 -6.47
C GLY A 124 -16.29 -9.31 -5.15
N ARG A 125 -15.64 -8.82 -4.10
CA ARG A 125 -16.23 -8.57 -2.79
C ARG A 125 -15.64 -7.32 -2.12
N PRO A 126 -16.34 -6.69 -1.14
CA PRO A 126 -15.74 -5.63 -0.34
C PRO A 126 -14.65 -6.19 0.58
N ALA A 127 -13.61 -5.38 0.85
CA ALA A 127 -12.60 -5.70 1.84
C ALA A 127 -13.08 -5.36 3.24
N SER A 128 -12.85 -6.25 4.20
CA SER A 128 -13.05 -5.99 5.64
C SER A 128 -11.77 -5.60 6.37
N ILE A 129 -10.62 -5.94 5.82
CA ILE A 129 -9.29 -5.68 6.36
C ILE A 129 -8.49 -4.90 5.32
N MET A 130 -7.67 -3.94 5.77
CA MET A 130 -6.74 -3.22 4.91
C MET A 130 -5.34 -3.21 5.53
N TRP A 131 -4.34 -3.56 4.71
CA TRP A 131 -2.94 -3.32 4.99
C TRP A 131 -2.61 -1.86 4.70
N LEU A 132 -2.02 -1.18 5.67
CA LEU A 132 -1.53 0.19 5.49
C LEU A 132 -0.12 0.16 4.91
N PRO A 133 0.21 1.01 3.92
CA PRO A 133 1.58 1.15 3.43
C PRO A 133 2.57 1.35 4.59
N GLU A 134 3.59 0.49 4.66
CA GLU A 134 4.55 0.45 5.78
C GLU A 134 3.92 0.25 7.17
N THR A 135 2.71 -0.28 7.24
CA THR A 135 1.80 -0.26 8.40
C THR A 135 1.67 1.13 9.04
N ALA A 136 2.00 2.19 8.29
CA ALA A 136 2.05 3.55 8.82
C ALA A 136 0.66 4.01 9.30
N ALA A 137 0.55 4.31 10.59
CA ALA A 137 -0.73 4.58 11.23
C ALA A 137 -0.71 5.83 12.12
N ASP A 138 -1.84 6.52 12.11
CA ASP A 138 -2.26 7.53 13.07
C ASP A 138 -3.78 7.46 13.26
N LEU A 139 -4.33 8.12 14.28
CA LEU A 139 -5.77 8.11 14.49
C LEU A 139 -6.58 8.69 13.32
N PRO A 140 -6.16 9.78 12.62
CA PRO A 140 -6.85 10.23 11.42
C PRO A 140 -6.94 9.18 10.32
N THR A 141 -5.88 8.39 10.10
CA THR A 141 -5.88 7.29 9.11
C THR A 141 -6.85 6.18 9.52
N LEU A 142 -6.81 5.74 10.78
CA LEU A 142 -7.73 4.71 11.27
C LEU A 142 -9.20 5.15 11.23
N ARG A 143 -9.49 6.43 11.52
CA ARG A 143 -10.83 7.01 11.37
C ARG A 143 -11.31 6.97 9.93
N GLU A 144 -10.43 7.25 8.98
CA GLU A 144 -10.76 7.21 7.57
C GLU A 144 -11.03 5.78 7.09
N LEU A 145 -10.22 4.79 7.55
CA LEU A 145 -10.50 3.38 7.29
C LEU A 145 -11.91 2.99 7.76
N ALA A 146 -12.22 3.26 9.02
CA ALA A 146 -13.54 2.95 9.60
C ALA A 146 -14.68 3.69 8.88
N ARG A 147 -14.45 4.95 8.44
CA ARG A 147 -15.42 5.72 7.66
C ARG A 147 -15.73 5.06 6.31
N GLN A 148 -14.76 4.40 5.71
CA GLN A 148 -14.91 3.71 4.43
C GLN A 148 -15.28 2.22 4.59
N GLY A 149 -15.64 1.77 5.79
CA GLY A 149 -16.17 0.43 6.04
C GLY A 149 -15.12 -0.63 6.34
N VAL A 150 -13.85 -0.27 6.45
CA VAL A 150 -12.80 -1.19 6.88
C VAL A 150 -12.95 -1.48 8.36
N ARG A 151 -12.99 -2.75 8.73
CA ARG A 151 -13.22 -3.22 10.09
C ARG A 151 -11.93 -3.50 10.86
N ALA A 152 -10.83 -3.83 10.15
CA ALA A 152 -9.57 -4.19 10.78
C ALA A 152 -8.35 -3.77 9.97
N THR A 153 -7.22 -3.67 10.68
CA THR A 153 -5.88 -3.49 10.08
C THR A 153 -4.84 -4.28 10.86
N ILE A 154 -3.66 -4.49 10.24
CA ILE A 154 -2.51 -5.16 10.83
C ILE A 154 -1.49 -4.11 11.25
N LEU A 155 -0.96 -4.22 12.46
CA LEU A 155 0.03 -3.27 13.00
C LEU A 155 1.17 -4.00 13.71
N ALA A 156 2.31 -3.33 13.81
CA ALA A 156 3.43 -3.79 14.63
C ALA A 156 3.12 -3.58 16.14
N PRO A 157 3.65 -4.43 17.03
CA PRO A 157 3.38 -4.30 18.46
C PRO A 157 3.84 -2.97 19.06
N TRP A 158 4.93 -2.38 18.56
CA TRP A 158 5.41 -1.07 19.02
C TRP A 158 4.59 0.12 18.53
N GLN A 159 3.61 -0.11 17.65
CA GLN A 159 2.65 0.92 17.23
C GLN A 159 1.51 1.12 18.24
N ALA A 160 1.43 0.25 19.24
CA ALA A 160 0.56 0.46 20.40
C ALA A 160 1.29 1.25 21.48
N SER A 161 0.57 2.20 22.12
CA SER A 161 1.01 2.86 23.33
C SER A 161 0.46 2.20 24.61
N THR A 162 -0.25 1.07 24.46
CA THR A 162 -0.80 0.27 25.58
C THR A 162 0.32 -0.53 26.24
N PRO A 163 0.61 -0.33 27.53
CA PRO A 163 1.60 -1.13 28.25
C PRO A 163 1.19 -2.61 28.31
N GLY A 164 2.16 -3.52 28.14
CA GLY A 164 1.92 -4.96 28.25
C GLY A 164 0.96 -5.52 27.19
N LEU A 165 0.99 -4.95 25.98
CA LEU A 165 0.14 -5.40 24.87
C LEU A 165 0.30 -6.90 24.62
N GLU A 166 -0.82 -7.64 24.61
CA GLU A 166 -0.87 -9.06 24.29
C GLU A 166 -1.13 -9.25 22.79
N THR A 167 -0.12 -9.61 22.02
CA THR A 167 -0.20 -9.72 20.55
C THR A 167 -0.97 -10.95 20.06
N ARG A 168 -1.18 -11.95 20.91
CA ARG A 168 -1.90 -13.19 20.55
C ARG A 168 -3.43 -13.03 20.58
N ARG A 169 -3.90 -11.78 20.64
CA ARG A 169 -5.31 -11.41 20.54
C ARG A 169 -5.45 -10.16 19.71
N PRO A 170 -6.50 -10.04 18.88
CA PRO A 170 -6.86 -8.76 18.29
C PRO A 170 -7.32 -7.78 19.37
N HIS A 171 -7.21 -6.50 19.10
CA HIS A 171 -7.59 -5.43 20.02
C HIS A 171 -8.57 -4.46 19.34
N ARG A 172 -9.44 -3.86 20.13
CA ARG A 172 -10.30 -2.78 19.71
C ARG A 172 -9.62 -1.44 19.97
N VAL A 173 -9.58 -0.59 18.94
CA VAL A 173 -9.07 0.78 19.02
C VAL A 173 -10.23 1.74 18.90
N GLU A 174 -10.48 2.53 19.94
CA GLU A 174 -11.53 3.54 19.94
C GLU A 174 -11.11 4.78 19.13
N LEU A 175 -11.95 5.18 18.17
CA LEU A 175 -11.67 6.30 17.24
C LEU A 175 -12.43 7.58 17.60
N GLY A 176 -13.27 7.50 18.63
CA GLY A 176 -14.17 8.59 19.00
C GLY A 176 -15.47 8.60 18.19
N GLY A 177 -16.48 9.30 18.71
CA GLY A 177 -17.81 9.38 18.07
C GLY A 177 -18.53 8.03 17.93
N GLY A 178 -18.28 7.08 18.86
CA GLY A 178 -18.90 5.75 18.84
C GLY A 178 -18.37 4.81 17.77
N ARG A 179 -17.25 5.14 17.14
CA ARG A 179 -16.59 4.31 16.13
C ARG A 179 -15.35 3.65 16.70
N ASP A 180 -15.05 2.46 16.22
CA ASP A 180 -13.86 1.70 16.53
C ASP A 180 -13.34 0.97 15.29
N ILE A 181 -12.14 0.40 15.42
CA ILE A 181 -11.51 -0.51 14.45
C ILE A 181 -10.76 -1.60 15.20
N ILE A 182 -10.65 -2.77 14.61
CA ILE A 182 -9.84 -3.87 15.15
C ILE A 182 -8.39 -3.69 14.66
N ALA A 183 -7.45 -3.75 15.60
CA ALA A 183 -6.02 -3.85 15.31
C ALA A 183 -5.54 -5.26 15.63
N ALA A 184 -5.04 -5.97 14.62
CA ALA A 184 -4.33 -7.23 14.79
C ALA A 184 -2.83 -6.92 14.88
N PHE A 185 -2.25 -7.09 16.08
CA PHE A 185 -0.81 -6.88 16.25
C PHE A 185 -0.07 -8.19 16.00
N TYR A 186 0.89 -8.15 15.06
CA TYR A 186 1.67 -9.34 14.79
C TYR A 186 2.71 -9.63 15.91
N ASP A 187 3.17 -10.87 16.00
CA ASP A 187 4.28 -11.24 16.89
C ASP A 187 5.58 -10.64 16.35
N GLY A 188 6.06 -9.58 17.01
CA GLY A 188 7.23 -8.83 16.54
C GLY A 188 8.51 -9.67 16.51
N PRO A 189 8.89 -10.37 17.59
CA PRO A 189 10.04 -11.24 17.60
C PRO A 189 10.00 -12.32 16.52
N LEU A 190 8.86 -12.99 16.34
CA LEU A 190 8.72 -14.08 15.39
C LEU A 190 8.73 -13.57 13.94
N SER A 191 8.01 -12.48 13.65
CA SER A 191 8.02 -11.84 12.32
C SER A 191 9.39 -11.31 11.96
N GLY A 192 10.10 -10.70 12.94
CA GLY A 192 11.49 -10.28 12.77
C GLY A 192 12.45 -11.44 12.50
N ALA A 193 12.30 -12.54 13.22
CA ALA A 193 13.12 -13.75 12.99
C ALA A 193 12.87 -14.34 11.59
N VAL A 194 11.62 -14.43 11.15
CA VAL A 194 11.26 -14.89 9.80
C VAL A 194 11.85 -13.97 8.72
N SER A 195 11.85 -12.65 8.95
CA SER A 195 12.33 -11.68 7.98
C SER A 195 13.87 -11.63 7.86
N PHE A 196 14.58 -11.70 8.99
CA PHE A 196 15.99 -11.34 9.04
C PHE A 196 16.94 -12.48 9.45
N ALA A 197 16.41 -13.67 9.83
CA ALA A 197 17.19 -14.84 10.20
C ALA A 197 16.86 -16.01 9.27
N PRO A 198 17.52 -16.15 8.10
CA PRO A 198 17.20 -17.17 7.10
C PRO A 198 17.20 -18.61 7.62
N GLU A 199 17.97 -18.90 8.66
CA GLU A 199 18.04 -20.22 9.30
C GLU A 199 16.72 -20.58 10.01
N VAL A 200 15.90 -19.61 10.40
CA VAL A 200 14.61 -19.82 11.07
C VAL A 200 13.60 -20.47 10.13
N THR A 201 13.62 -20.06 8.86
CA THR A 201 12.71 -20.58 7.82
C THR A 201 13.33 -21.69 6.96
N ALA A 202 14.50 -22.21 7.34
CA ALA A 202 15.16 -23.29 6.62
C ALA A 202 14.44 -24.64 6.77
N ASP A 203 13.74 -24.85 7.89
CA ASP A 203 13.03 -26.09 8.21
C ASP A 203 11.67 -25.76 8.87
N ALA A 204 10.59 -26.07 8.16
CA ALA A 204 9.21 -25.76 8.61
C ALA A 204 8.79 -26.56 9.85
N ASP A 205 9.25 -27.80 10.01
CA ASP A 205 8.90 -28.64 11.16
C ASP A 205 9.65 -28.19 12.42
N ARG A 206 10.90 -27.76 12.26
CA ARG A 206 11.65 -27.10 13.33
C ARG A 206 11.02 -25.79 13.72
N PHE A 207 10.63 -24.95 12.75
CA PHE A 207 9.95 -23.69 12.99
C PHE A 207 8.66 -23.89 13.81
N ALA A 208 7.85 -24.85 13.42
CA ALA A 208 6.62 -25.18 14.17
C ALA A 208 6.91 -25.56 15.62
N ARG A 209 7.90 -26.44 15.87
CA ARG A 209 8.23 -26.94 17.21
C ARG A 209 8.94 -25.92 18.09
N GLU A 210 9.90 -25.20 17.54
CA GLU A 210 10.84 -24.38 18.33
C GLU A 210 10.41 -22.91 18.42
N TYR A 211 9.54 -22.45 17.52
CA TYR A 211 9.11 -21.05 17.48
C TYR A 211 7.59 -20.89 17.69
N VAL A 212 6.76 -21.57 16.91
CA VAL A 212 5.30 -21.37 16.95
C VAL A 212 4.70 -21.96 18.24
N LEU A 213 4.97 -23.22 18.55
CA LEU A 213 4.42 -23.85 19.75
C LEU A 213 4.82 -23.14 21.06
N PRO A 214 6.08 -22.72 21.27
CA PRO A 214 6.44 -21.91 22.43
C PRO A 214 5.72 -20.57 22.49
N ALA A 215 5.58 -19.86 21.34
CA ALA A 215 4.86 -18.60 21.28
C ALA A 215 3.39 -18.78 21.68
N LEU A 216 2.73 -19.86 21.23
CA LEU A 216 1.35 -20.17 21.60
C LEU A 216 1.20 -20.62 23.07
N ALA A 217 2.20 -21.30 23.64
CA ALA A 217 2.19 -21.81 25.00
C ALA A 217 2.61 -20.78 26.07
N ALA A 218 3.21 -19.67 25.66
CA ALA A 218 3.66 -18.64 26.60
C ALA A 218 2.49 -18.15 27.47
N PRO A 219 2.71 -17.88 28.77
CA PRO A 219 1.65 -17.35 29.64
C PRO A 219 1.09 -16.04 29.06
N LEU A 220 -0.22 -15.89 29.03
CA LEU A 220 -0.87 -14.63 28.71
C LEU A 220 -0.55 -13.60 29.80
N HIS A 221 -0.15 -12.37 29.43
CA HIS A 221 0.06 -11.31 30.40
C HIS A 221 -1.29 -10.99 31.08
N ARG A 222 -1.33 -11.07 32.42
CA ARG A 222 -2.52 -10.71 33.20
C ARG A 222 -2.54 -9.18 33.35
N ASP A 223 -3.53 -8.56 32.79
CA ASP A 223 -3.92 -7.21 33.19
C ASP A 223 -4.60 -7.31 34.56
N GLY A 224 -4.20 -7.23 35.64
CA GLY A 224 -4.78 -7.23 36.97
C GLY A 224 -6.29 -7.53 37.13
N SER A 225 -7.02 -7.83 36.07
CA SER A 225 -8.43 -8.22 36.08
C SER A 225 -8.54 -9.73 36.26
N HIS A 226 -9.25 -10.16 37.27
CA HIS A 226 -9.50 -11.60 37.62
C HIS A 226 -10.41 -12.33 36.61
N ARG A 227 -10.68 -11.81 35.43
CA ARG A 227 -11.38 -12.54 34.37
C ARG A 227 -10.42 -13.55 33.74
N ARG A 228 -10.75 -14.83 33.83
CA ARG A 228 -10.14 -15.87 32.99
C ARG A 228 -10.25 -15.37 31.53
N GLU A 229 -9.13 -15.07 30.91
CA GLU A 229 -9.10 -14.73 29.52
C GLU A 229 -9.61 -15.92 28.71
N GLN A 230 -10.84 -15.77 28.20
CA GLN A 230 -11.49 -16.74 27.34
C GLN A 230 -11.15 -16.35 25.91
N GLY A 231 -10.35 -17.14 25.23
CA GLY A 231 -10.02 -16.99 23.81
C GLY A 231 -8.97 -18.00 23.38
N VAL A 232 -9.01 -18.36 22.10
CA VAL A 232 -7.99 -19.21 21.49
C VAL A 232 -6.80 -18.31 21.11
N PRO A 233 -5.57 -18.57 21.60
CA PRO A 233 -4.41 -17.77 21.24
C PRO A 233 -4.21 -17.77 19.72
N LEU A 234 -3.98 -16.59 19.13
CA LEU A 234 -3.67 -16.38 17.74
C LEU A 234 -2.27 -15.76 17.60
N VAL A 235 -1.30 -16.51 17.14
CA VAL A 235 -0.02 -15.95 16.74
C VAL A 235 -0.15 -15.47 15.29
N LEU A 236 0.11 -14.18 15.06
CA LEU A 236 0.14 -13.58 13.72
C LEU A 236 1.59 -13.31 13.34
N VAL A 237 2.04 -13.87 12.22
CA VAL A 237 3.31 -13.54 11.56
C VAL A 237 3.00 -12.68 10.36
N ALA A 238 3.55 -11.46 10.28
CA ALA A 238 3.40 -10.58 9.14
C ALA A 238 4.77 -10.16 8.61
N THR A 239 4.98 -10.33 7.31
CA THR A 239 6.26 -10.07 6.62
C THR A 239 6.00 -9.58 5.20
N ASP A 240 7.04 -9.08 4.53
CA ASP A 240 7.00 -8.95 3.08
C ASP A 240 6.70 -10.32 2.47
N GLY A 241 5.80 -10.35 1.50
CA GLY A 241 5.41 -11.58 0.81
C GLY A 241 6.53 -12.09 -0.08
N GLU A 242 7.34 -11.20 -0.65
CA GLU A 242 8.50 -11.52 -1.47
C GLU A 242 9.59 -12.28 -0.72
N LEU A 243 9.52 -12.31 0.62
CA LEU A 243 10.37 -13.16 1.43
C LEU A 243 10.23 -14.63 1.05
N TYR A 244 9.01 -15.05 0.70
CA TYR A 244 8.70 -16.44 0.40
C TYR A 244 9.04 -16.83 -1.06
N GLY A 245 10.31 -16.59 -1.46
CA GLY A 245 10.85 -17.04 -2.74
C GLY A 245 11.85 -16.10 -3.38
N HIS A 246 11.60 -14.77 -3.34
CA HIS A 246 12.49 -13.77 -3.94
C HIS A 246 13.62 -13.34 -3.00
N HIS A 247 13.31 -12.81 -1.83
CA HIS A 247 14.35 -12.40 -0.86
C HIS A 247 15.08 -13.60 -0.24
N GLN A 248 14.35 -14.70 -0.01
CA GLN A 248 14.91 -15.94 0.49
C GLN A 248 14.45 -17.09 -0.42
N ARG A 249 15.37 -17.60 -1.22
CA ARG A 249 15.10 -18.69 -2.19
C ARG A 249 14.52 -19.92 -1.50
N TRP A 250 13.55 -20.57 -2.16
CA TRP A 250 12.91 -21.82 -1.72
C TRP A 250 12.01 -21.68 -0.47
N ARG A 251 11.65 -20.46 -0.06
CA ARG A 251 10.76 -20.27 1.09
C ARG A 251 9.29 -20.46 0.74
N ASP A 252 8.95 -20.52 -0.54
CA ASP A 252 7.68 -21.07 -1.03
C ASP A 252 7.51 -22.54 -0.60
N LEU A 253 8.59 -23.36 -0.59
CA LEU A 253 8.56 -24.72 -0.08
C LEU A 253 8.43 -24.80 1.44
N PHE A 254 9.08 -23.88 2.16
CA PHE A 254 8.90 -23.75 3.60
C PHE A 254 7.42 -23.47 3.92
N LEU A 255 6.81 -22.50 3.22
CA LEU A 255 5.42 -22.12 3.43
C LEU A 255 4.49 -23.28 3.11
N ALA A 256 4.69 -23.97 1.96
CA ALA A 256 3.93 -25.15 1.58
C ALA A 256 4.01 -26.27 2.62
N ARG A 257 5.22 -26.54 3.16
CA ARG A 257 5.41 -27.55 4.22
C ARG A 257 4.75 -27.13 5.53
N LEU A 258 4.93 -25.86 5.94
CA LEU A 258 4.37 -25.35 7.20
C LEU A 258 2.85 -25.39 7.21
N THR A 259 2.22 -24.99 6.09
CA THR A 259 0.75 -24.89 5.98
C THR A 259 0.07 -26.14 5.45
N ASN A 260 0.81 -27.25 5.26
CA ASN A 260 0.23 -28.50 4.75
C ASN A 260 -0.87 -29.02 5.72
N PRO A 261 -2.12 -29.15 5.27
CA PRO A 261 -3.25 -29.57 6.11
C PRO A 261 -3.14 -31.03 6.60
N ASP A 262 -2.37 -31.86 5.89
CA ASP A 262 -2.17 -33.27 6.26
C ASP A 262 -1.19 -33.45 7.44
N GLN A 263 -0.58 -32.37 7.92
CA GLN A 263 0.39 -32.37 9.01
C GLN A 263 -0.24 -31.85 10.30
N ASP A 264 -0.39 -32.71 11.29
CA ASP A 264 -0.75 -32.27 12.65
C ASP A 264 0.46 -31.65 13.35
N ARG A 265 0.43 -30.33 13.54
CA ARG A 265 1.49 -29.54 14.18
C ARG A 265 1.17 -29.15 15.62
N GLY A 266 0.03 -29.56 16.16
CA GLY A 266 -0.42 -29.17 17.51
C GLY A 266 -1.09 -27.77 17.54
N PHE A 267 -1.24 -27.08 16.41
CA PHE A 267 -1.97 -25.82 16.24
C PHE A 267 -2.71 -25.80 14.90
N ASP A 268 -3.65 -24.88 14.76
CA ASP A 268 -4.42 -24.71 13.53
C ASP A 268 -3.85 -23.55 12.70
N ILE A 269 -3.77 -23.75 11.37
CA ILE A 269 -3.47 -22.67 10.42
C ILE A 269 -4.80 -22.02 10.02
N VAL A 270 -4.86 -20.69 10.11
CA VAL A 270 -6.06 -19.92 9.78
C VAL A 270 -5.71 -18.68 8.99
N SER A 271 -6.62 -18.21 8.12
CA SER A 271 -6.49 -16.85 7.58
C SER A 271 -6.79 -15.83 8.67
N LEU A 272 -6.21 -14.64 8.57
CA LEU A 272 -6.51 -13.56 9.51
C LEU A 272 -7.98 -13.15 9.43
N GLY A 273 -8.57 -13.13 8.23
CA GLY A 273 -9.98 -12.82 8.05
C GLY A 273 -10.89 -13.78 8.80
N ALA A 274 -10.66 -15.10 8.66
CA ALA A 274 -11.39 -16.12 9.41
C ALA A 274 -11.21 -15.98 10.92
N ALA A 275 -9.97 -15.70 11.36
CA ALA A 275 -9.70 -15.50 12.78
C ALA A 275 -10.47 -14.30 13.36
N LEU A 276 -10.52 -13.18 12.62
CA LEU A 276 -11.21 -11.96 13.06
C LEU A 276 -12.74 -12.06 12.92
N ALA A 277 -13.24 -12.79 11.93
CA ALA A 277 -14.68 -13.00 11.77
C ALA A 277 -15.31 -13.78 12.94
N ALA A 278 -14.52 -14.61 13.61
CA ALA A 278 -14.97 -15.37 14.79
C ALA A 278 -15.00 -14.55 16.10
N GLU A 279 -14.47 -13.32 16.11
CA GLU A 279 -14.39 -12.47 17.29
C GLU A 279 -15.56 -11.49 17.38
N ASP A 280 -16.11 -11.32 18.58
CA ASP A 280 -17.03 -10.20 18.87
C ASP A 280 -16.19 -8.93 19.15
N PRO A 281 -16.28 -7.89 18.32
CA PRO A 281 -15.49 -6.66 18.50
C PRO A 281 -15.67 -6.02 19.88
N GLN A 282 -16.87 -6.13 20.49
CA GLN A 282 -17.15 -5.54 21.79
C GLN A 282 -16.52 -6.30 22.96
N SER A 283 -16.15 -7.56 22.74
CA SER A 283 -15.45 -8.39 23.74
C SER A 283 -13.93 -8.23 23.71
N LEU A 284 -13.38 -7.56 22.65
CA LEU A 284 -11.95 -7.40 22.48
C LEU A 284 -11.34 -6.43 23.50
N PRO A 285 -10.11 -6.69 23.98
CA PRO A 285 -9.39 -5.76 24.83
C PRO A 285 -9.11 -4.45 24.08
N LEU A 286 -9.05 -3.36 24.83
CA LEU A 286 -8.75 -2.05 24.26
C LEU A 286 -7.25 -1.88 24.04
N ALA A 287 -6.89 -1.27 22.91
CA ALA A 287 -5.56 -0.75 22.66
C ALA A 287 -5.60 0.72 22.29
N ARG A 288 -4.53 1.43 22.61
CA ARG A 288 -4.25 2.80 22.14
C ARG A 288 -3.10 2.75 21.14
N ILE A 289 -3.23 3.52 20.07
CA ILE A 289 -2.21 3.60 19.01
C ILE A 289 -1.28 4.77 19.30
N ALA A 290 0.01 4.54 19.13
CA ALA A 290 1.01 5.60 19.09
C ALA A 290 0.90 6.35 17.76
N ASP A 291 1.04 7.67 17.82
CA ASP A 291 0.82 8.54 16.66
C ASP A 291 1.96 8.46 15.65
N ARG A 292 1.63 8.46 14.36
CA ARG A 292 2.57 8.48 13.23
C ARG A 292 3.69 7.43 13.31
N THR A 293 3.32 6.20 13.59
CA THR A 293 4.24 5.05 13.68
C THR A 293 4.20 4.19 12.42
N SER A 294 5.22 3.33 12.24
CA SER A 294 5.32 2.37 11.14
C SER A 294 6.03 1.08 11.58
N TRP A 295 5.98 0.02 10.78
CA TRP A 295 6.67 -1.23 11.10
C TRP A 295 8.17 -1.20 10.78
N SER A 296 8.56 -0.49 9.74
CA SER A 296 9.93 -0.48 9.21
C SER A 296 10.84 0.57 9.84
N CYS A 297 10.30 1.44 10.72
CA CYS A 297 11.10 2.45 11.38
C CYS A 297 10.58 2.79 12.80
N HIS A 298 11.42 2.60 13.82
CA HIS A 298 11.09 2.95 15.20
C HIS A 298 10.95 4.48 15.43
N HIS A 299 11.42 5.31 14.49
CA HIS A 299 11.20 6.77 14.49
C HIS A 299 9.89 7.15 13.77
N GLY A 300 9.00 6.18 13.56
CA GLY A 300 7.70 6.35 12.95
C GLY A 300 7.80 6.68 11.46
N VAL A 301 7.09 7.72 11.03
CA VAL A 301 7.05 8.14 9.62
C VAL A 301 8.17 9.12 9.23
N LEU A 302 9.11 9.40 10.13
CA LEU A 302 10.19 10.35 9.89
C LEU A 302 11.08 9.92 8.71
N ARG A 303 11.23 8.61 8.48
CA ARG A 303 11.98 8.06 7.33
C ARG A 303 11.52 8.63 5.99
N TRP A 304 10.24 8.99 5.86
CA TRP A 304 9.63 9.49 4.60
C TRP A 304 9.40 11.01 4.59
N SER A 305 9.73 11.72 5.65
CA SER A 305 9.45 13.16 5.77
C SER A 305 10.65 14.03 6.10
N GLY A 306 11.77 13.44 6.53
CA GLY A 306 12.93 14.23 6.96
C GLY A 306 14.14 13.39 7.34
N GLU A 307 15.01 13.97 8.17
CA GLU A 307 16.16 13.29 8.72
C GLU A 307 15.72 12.26 9.76
N CYS A 308 15.93 11.00 9.42
CA CYS A 308 15.68 9.89 10.34
C CYS A 308 17.02 9.33 10.83
N PRO A 309 17.22 9.13 12.14
CA PRO A 309 18.44 8.53 12.67
C PRO A 309 18.77 7.13 12.16
N CYS A 310 17.78 6.45 11.54
CA CYS A 310 17.99 5.14 10.87
C CYS A 310 18.68 5.26 9.50
N ALA A 311 18.67 6.44 8.88
CA ALA A 311 19.24 6.68 7.58
C ALA A 311 20.68 7.20 7.72
N SER A 312 21.57 6.84 6.80
CA SER A 312 22.92 7.39 6.73
C SER A 312 22.90 8.88 6.35
N ASP A 313 21.96 9.29 5.49
CA ASP A 313 21.65 10.69 5.19
C ASP A 313 20.19 10.83 4.75
N GLY A 314 19.41 11.63 5.45
CA GLY A 314 18.00 11.92 5.15
C GLY A 314 17.73 13.40 4.83
N ARG A 315 18.75 14.25 4.79
CA ARG A 315 18.62 15.72 4.65
C ARG A 315 17.88 16.15 3.38
N TRP A 316 17.97 15.36 2.32
CA TRP A 316 17.28 15.60 1.05
C TRP A 316 15.75 15.42 1.12
N LYS A 317 15.25 14.59 2.05
CA LYS A 317 13.84 14.18 2.11
C LYS A 317 12.90 15.33 2.44
N GLY A 318 13.23 16.14 3.43
CA GLY A 318 12.43 17.30 3.81
C GLY A 318 12.26 18.30 2.66
N PRO A 319 13.34 18.81 2.05
CA PRO A 319 13.26 19.70 0.89
C PRO A 319 12.50 19.11 -0.31
N LEU A 320 12.75 17.84 -0.67
CA LEU A 320 12.02 17.19 -1.75
C LEU A 320 10.52 17.10 -1.44
N ARG A 321 10.16 16.70 -0.20
CA ARG A 321 8.75 16.65 0.20
C ARG A 321 8.08 18.01 0.11
N ALA A 322 8.71 19.06 0.60
CA ALA A 322 8.20 20.41 0.52
C ALA A 322 8.03 20.89 -0.93
N ALA A 323 8.94 20.53 -1.83
CA ALA A 323 8.83 20.82 -3.27
C ALA A 323 7.58 20.13 -3.88
N LEU A 324 7.42 18.82 -3.62
CA LEU A 324 6.27 18.07 -4.15
C LEU A 324 4.95 18.47 -3.51
N GLU A 325 4.92 18.85 -2.23
CA GLU A 325 3.72 19.39 -1.58
C GLU A 325 3.30 20.75 -2.16
N ARG A 326 4.26 21.63 -2.49
CA ARG A 326 3.96 22.89 -3.21
C ARG A 326 3.43 22.63 -4.63
N LEU A 327 4.06 21.69 -5.35
CA LEU A 327 3.57 21.27 -6.64
C LEU A 327 2.14 20.72 -6.54
N ALA A 328 1.88 19.83 -5.59
CA ALA A 328 0.57 19.24 -5.36
C ALA A 328 -0.50 20.30 -5.09
N ALA A 329 -0.19 21.30 -4.24
CA ALA A 329 -1.09 22.40 -3.95
C ALA A 329 -1.39 23.25 -5.20
N GLY A 330 -0.38 23.51 -6.04
CA GLY A 330 -0.56 24.20 -7.32
C GLY A 330 -1.44 23.43 -8.29
N ILE A 331 -1.20 22.12 -8.41
CA ILE A 331 -2.02 21.21 -9.22
C ILE A 331 -3.48 21.23 -8.74
N ASP A 332 -3.71 21.09 -7.44
CA ASP A 332 -5.06 21.06 -6.86
C ASP A 332 -5.81 22.39 -7.12
N ALA A 333 -5.14 23.52 -6.94
CA ALA A 333 -5.72 24.83 -7.20
C ALA A 333 -6.12 25.02 -8.68
N LEU A 334 -5.26 24.59 -9.61
CA LEU A 334 -5.57 24.63 -11.04
C LEU A 334 -6.66 23.62 -11.43
N THR A 335 -6.70 22.45 -10.79
CA THR A 335 -7.79 21.49 -10.98
C THR A 335 -9.14 22.10 -10.60
N ASP A 336 -9.24 22.81 -9.47
CA ASP A 336 -10.45 23.52 -9.06
C ASP A 336 -10.85 24.63 -10.06
N VAL A 337 -9.88 25.33 -10.64
CA VAL A 337 -10.15 26.38 -11.65
C VAL A 337 -10.63 25.78 -12.96
N LEU A 338 -9.87 24.82 -13.51
CA LEU A 338 -10.15 24.25 -14.84
C LEU A 338 -11.46 23.43 -14.86
N SER A 339 -11.84 22.84 -13.73
CA SER A 339 -13.09 22.07 -13.63
C SER A 339 -14.35 22.93 -13.68
N ARG A 340 -14.29 24.24 -13.36
CA ARG A 340 -15.42 25.15 -13.42
C ARG A 340 -15.95 25.33 -14.85
N ASP A 341 -15.08 25.22 -15.83
CA ASP A 341 -15.43 25.31 -17.25
C ASP A 341 -15.96 23.98 -17.82
N LEU A 342 -15.91 22.90 -17.05
CA LEU A 342 -16.43 21.62 -17.46
C LEU A 342 -17.87 21.44 -16.96
N PRO A 343 -18.81 21.05 -17.85
CA PRO A 343 -20.20 20.85 -17.45
C PRO A 343 -20.34 19.54 -16.68
N GLY A 344 -20.61 19.64 -15.38
CA GLY A 344 -20.91 18.48 -14.53
C GLY A 344 -22.34 17.97 -14.73
N ARG A 345 -22.63 16.73 -14.26
CA ARG A 345 -23.99 16.22 -14.15
C ARG A 345 -24.68 16.86 -12.97
N GLY A 346 -25.86 17.48 -13.22
CA GLY A 346 -26.76 17.91 -12.18
C GLY A 346 -27.93 16.93 -12.02
N ASP A 347 -28.58 16.96 -10.88
CA ASP A 347 -29.77 16.14 -10.60
C ASP A 347 -30.99 16.62 -11.44
N VAL A 348 -30.93 17.82 -12.02
CA VAL A 348 -31.97 18.41 -12.88
C VAL A 348 -31.40 18.59 -14.30
N PRO A 349 -32.06 18.05 -15.36
CA PRO A 349 -31.51 18.02 -16.73
C PRO A 349 -31.25 19.36 -17.41
N ARG A 350 -31.62 20.49 -16.82
CA ARG A 350 -31.48 21.84 -17.37
C ARG A 350 -30.54 22.77 -16.58
N GLU A 351 -30.00 22.35 -15.46
CA GLU A 351 -29.03 23.15 -14.70
C GLU A 351 -27.59 22.85 -15.16
N ARG A 352 -26.87 23.91 -15.54
CA ARG A 352 -25.43 23.82 -15.72
C ARG A 352 -24.78 23.81 -14.34
N VAL A 353 -24.43 22.61 -13.88
CA VAL A 353 -23.64 22.41 -12.66
C VAL A 353 -22.18 22.31 -13.08
N ALA A 354 -21.29 22.98 -12.37
CA ALA A 354 -19.85 22.79 -12.57
C ALA A 354 -19.45 21.36 -12.12
N LEU A 355 -18.45 20.81 -12.81
CA LEU A 355 -17.91 19.52 -12.42
C LEU A 355 -17.36 19.58 -10.98
N ASP A 356 -17.69 18.58 -10.16
CA ASP A 356 -16.94 18.29 -8.93
C ASP A 356 -15.69 17.47 -9.29
N PRO A 357 -14.49 18.10 -9.32
CA PRO A 357 -13.29 17.42 -9.74
C PRO A 357 -12.84 16.36 -8.74
N TRP A 358 -13.23 16.48 -7.48
CA TRP A 358 -12.80 15.55 -6.43
C TRP A 358 -13.64 14.28 -6.43
N ALA A 359 -14.94 14.40 -6.67
CA ALA A 359 -15.79 13.25 -6.94
C ALA A 359 -15.37 12.54 -8.23
N ALA A 360 -15.01 13.30 -9.28
CA ALA A 360 -14.49 12.75 -10.53
C ALA A 360 -13.15 12.02 -10.32
N ARG A 361 -12.22 12.60 -9.53
CA ARG A 361 -10.96 11.97 -9.17
C ARG A 361 -11.19 10.65 -8.42
N ASP A 362 -12.07 10.67 -7.43
CA ASP A 362 -12.38 9.48 -6.64
C ASP A 362 -12.95 8.34 -7.51
N ALA A 363 -13.74 8.66 -8.54
CA ALA A 363 -14.31 7.70 -9.48
C ALA A 363 -13.32 7.28 -10.60
N TYR A 364 -12.27 8.07 -10.87
CA TYR A 364 -11.32 7.81 -11.96
C TYR A 364 -10.50 6.53 -11.75
N VAL A 365 -10.49 5.98 -10.54
CA VAL A 365 -9.88 4.69 -10.25
C VAL A 365 -10.39 3.59 -11.18
N ASP A 366 -11.68 3.62 -11.58
CA ASP A 366 -12.24 2.62 -12.49
C ASP A 366 -11.55 2.62 -13.88
N VAL A 367 -11.10 3.78 -14.33
CA VAL A 367 -10.27 3.89 -15.55
C VAL A 367 -8.87 3.35 -15.29
N VAL A 368 -8.26 3.71 -14.16
CA VAL A 368 -6.88 3.33 -13.83
C VAL A 368 -6.72 1.81 -13.69
N ILE A 369 -7.70 1.13 -13.08
CA ILE A 369 -7.68 -0.33 -12.87
C ILE A 369 -8.23 -1.14 -14.06
N GLY A 370 -8.74 -0.46 -15.10
CA GLY A 370 -9.34 -1.10 -16.27
C GLY A 370 -10.79 -1.59 -16.07
N ALA A 371 -11.47 -1.11 -15.02
CA ALA A 371 -12.90 -1.42 -14.79
C ALA A 371 -13.85 -0.60 -15.67
N ALA A 372 -13.38 0.53 -16.22
CA ALA A 372 -14.14 1.37 -17.13
C ALA A 372 -13.27 1.89 -18.28
N GLU A 373 -13.85 1.99 -19.47
CA GLU A 373 -13.23 2.67 -20.60
C GLU A 373 -13.19 4.19 -20.38
N PRO A 374 -12.07 4.88 -20.73
CA PRO A 374 -11.90 6.31 -20.48
C PRO A 374 -13.04 7.17 -21.04
N GLY A 375 -13.47 6.93 -22.28
CA GLY A 375 -14.57 7.66 -22.90
C GLY A 375 -15.93 7.40 -22.23
N ALA A 376 -16.16 6.17 -21.74
CA ALA A 376 -17.36 5.85 -20.98
C ALA A 376 -17.39 6.59 -19.63
N PHE A 377 -16.26 6.64 -18.94
CA PHE A 377 -16.10 7.41 -17.71
C PHE A 377 -16.38 8.90 -17.95
N ALA A 378 -15.78 9.50 -19.00
CA ALA A 378 -15.95 10.91 -19.31
C ALA A 378 -17.44 11.25 -19.58
N ARG A 379 -18.12 10.43 -20.41
CA ARG A 379 -19.57 10.59 -20.67
C ARG A 379 -20.45 10.36 -19.43
N ALA A 380 -20.02 9.49 -18.52
CA ALA A 380 -20.76 9.27 -17.26
C ALA A 380 -20.60 10.43 -16.27
N THR A 381 -19.46 11.13 -16.33
CA THR A 381 -19.08 12.19 -15.38
C THR A 381 -19.55 13.57 -15.83
N LEU A 382 -19.48 13.85 -17.14
CA LEU A 382 -19.90 15.15 -17.70
C LEU A 382 -21.40 15.19 -17.97
N ALA A 383 -21.94 16.41 -18.09
CA ALA A 383 -23.32 16.63 -18.51
C ALA A 383 -23.57 16.06 -19.92
N ALA A 384 -24.81 15.66 -20.18
CA ALA A 384 -25.19 15.15 -21.51
C ALA A 384 -24.96 16.20 -22.59
N GLY A 385 -24.26 15.82 -23.68
CA GLY A 385 -23.89 16.71 -24.77
C GLY A 385 -22.61 17.53 -24.54
N ALA A 386 -21.85 17.23 -23.51
CA ALA A 386 -20.48 17.71 -23.39
C ALA A 386 -19.67 17.20 -24.59
N GLY A 387 -19.11 18.09 -25.38
CA GLY A 387 -18.37 17.69 -26.60
C GLY A 387 -17.03 17.02 -26.29
N GLU A 388 -16.43 16.39 -27.31
CA GLU A 388 -15.15 15.66 -27.24
C GLU A 388 -14.02 16.45 -26.57
N ASN A 389 -14.01 17.78 -26.72
CA ASN A 389 -13.00 18.61 -26.07
C ASN A 389 -13.14 18.60 -24.54
N ALA A 390 -14.38 18.61 -24.02
CA ALA A 390 -14.61 18.53 -22.59
C ALA A 390 -14.24 17.12 -22.05
N GLU A 391 -14.55 16.06 -22.79
CA GLU A 391 -14.17 14.68 -22.44
C GLU A 391 -12.64 14.55 -22.36
N ARG A 392 -11.92 15.03 -23.36
CA ARG A 392 -10.45 15.00 -23.37
C ARG A 392 -9.85 15.79 -22.20
N ARG A 393 -10.34 17.02 -21.95
CA ARG A 393 -9.86 17.86 -20.84
C ARG A 393 -10.10 17.21 -19.49
N LEU A 394 -11.26 16.57 -19.29
CA LEU A 394 -11.54 15.81 -18.07
C LEU A 394 -10.53 14.68 -17.88
N LEU A 395 -10.31 13.87 -18.90
CA LEU A 395 -9.38 12.74 -18.82
C LEU A 395 -7.94 13.18 -18.54
N GLU A 396 -7.47 14.25 -19.21
CA GLU A 396 -6.13 14.81 -18.94
C GLU A 396 -6.03 15.35 -17.50
N LEU A 397 -7.08 15.97 -17.00
CA LEU A 397 -7.13 16.49 -15.63
C LEU A 397 -7.10 15.36 -14.60
N MET A 398 -7.85 14.28 -14.83
CA MET A 398 -7.89 13.12 -13.93
C MET A 398 -6.59 12.30 -13.99
N ASP A 399 -5.99 12.14 -15.18
CA ASP A 399 -4.66 11.51 -15.32
C ASP A 399 -3.59 12.32 -14.58
N THR A 400 -3.67 13.65 -14.63
CA THR A 400 -2.81 14.52 -13.82
C THR A 400 -2.94 14.23 -12.33
N GLN A 401 -4.16 14.10 -11.82
CA GLN A 401 -4.41 13.80 -10.41
C GLN A 401 -3.89 12.41 -10.01
N ARG A 402 -3.97 11.41 -10.91
CA ARG A 402 -3.34 10.10 -10.70
C ARG A 402 -1.84 10.22 -10.46
N TRP A 403 -1.12 10.90 -11.36
CA TRP A 403 0.34 11.03 -11.26
C TRP A 403 0.76 11.95 -10.10
N ARG A 404 -0.08 12.94 -9.78
CA ARG A 404 0.08 13.77 -8.59
C ARG A 404 -0.03 12.97 -7.29
N LEU A 405 -0.88 11.95 -7.22
CA LEU A 405 -0.94 11.03 -6.08
C LEU A 405 0.27 10.09 -6.07
N ALA A 406 0.62 9.50 -7.21
CA ALA A 406 1.73 8.55 -7.36
C ALA A 406 3.10 9.13 -6.97
N MET A 407 3.33 10.45 -7.09
CA MET A 407 4.60 11.06 -6.68
C MET A 407 4.88 10.99 -5.17
N PHE A 408 3.91 10.52 -4.36
CA PHE A 408 4.05 10.32 -2.92
C PHE A 408 4.19 8.84 -2.52
N ALA A 409 4.38 7.93 -3.48
CA ALA A 409 4.65 6.52 -3.20
C ALA A 409 5.86 6.37 -2.27
N SER A 410 5.75 5.49 -1.27
CA SER A 410 6.75 5.36 -0.19
C SER A 410 8.14 4.98 -0.67
N ASP A 411 8.22 4.19 -1.75
CA ASP A 411 9.49 3.71 -2.32
C ASP A 411 10.45 4.83 -2.68
N GLY A 412 9.93 5.93 -3.23
CA GLY A 412 10.72 7.09 -3.62
C GLY A 412 11.41 7.80 -2.46
N TRP A 413 11.04 7.45 -1.21
CA TRP A 413 11.49 8.09 0.02
C TRP A 413 12.22 7.14 0.96
N TYR A 414 12.15 5.84 0.74
CA TYR A 414 12.63 4.83 1.70
C TYR A 414 14.14 4.87 1.88
N TRP A 415 14.88 5.03 0.80
CA TRP A 415 16.33 4.90 0.73
C TRP A 415 17.08 6.14 1.25
N ASP A 416 18.40 5.99 1.41
CA ASP A 416 19.26 7.03 1.95
C ASP A 416 19.76 8.02 0.88
N ASP A 417 19.56 7.73 -0.41
CA ASP A 417 20.00 8.59 -1.51
C ASP A 417 18.90 8.76 -2.58
N PRO A 418 18.64 10.01 -3.03
CA PRO A 418 17.61 10.27 -4.05
C PRO A 418 18.03 9.91 -5.48
N ALA A 419 19.27 9.49 -5.73
CA ALA A 419 19.70 9.03 -7.04
C ALA A 419 19.15 7.66 -7.45
N ARG A 420 18.42 7.02 -6.56
CA ARG A 420 17.77 5.72 -6.76
C ARG A 420 16.69 5.76 -7.86
N PRO A 421 16.48 4.65 -8.58
CA PRO A 421 15.42 4.55 -9.59
C PRO A 421 14.03 4.89 -9.06
N GLU A 422 13.73 4.52 -7.81
CA GLU A 422 12.45 4.78 -7.16
C GLU A 422 12.19 6.29 -6.97
N THR A 423 13.20 7.04 -6.53
CA THR A 423 13.09 8.51 -6.40
C THR A 423 13.02 9.17 -7.79
N LYS A 424 13.79 8.70 -8.76
CA LYS A 424 13.68 9.18 -10.16
C LYS A 424 12.28 8.92 -10.72
N HIS A 425 11.64 7.81 -10.35
CA HIS A 425 10.29 7.53 -10.80
C HIS A 425 9.26 8.54 -10.24
N ILE A 426 9.29 8.84 -8.93
CA ILE A 426 8.39 9.88 -8.38
C ILE A 426 8.63 11.27 -8.98
N LEU A 427 9.88 11.59 -9.35
CA LEU A 427 10.19 12.82 -10.08
C LEU A 427 9.58 12.82 -11.49
N ARG A 428 9.56 11.68 -12.20
CA ARG A 428 8.86 11.54 -13.48
C ARG A 428 7.34 11.70 -13.34
N CYS A 429 6.75 11.13 -12.26
CA CYS A 429 5.33 11.34 -11.96
C CYS A 429 5.02 12.82 -11.74
N ALA A 430 5.85 13.53 -10.96
CA ALA A 430 5.73 14.96 -10.73
C ALA A 430 5.84 15.77 -12.04
N ALA A 431 6.82 15.43 -12.88
CA ALA A 431 7.00 16.05 -14.20
C ALA A 431 5.78 15.85 -15.10
N ARG A 432 5.25 14.63 -15.18
CA ARG A 432 4.05 14.32 -15.98
C ARG A 432 2.86 15.15 -15.54
N ALA A 433 2.62 15.24 -14.23
CA ALA A 433 1.53 16.02 -13.68
C ALA A 433 1.71 17.53 -13.95
N ALA A 434 2.90 18.08 -13.69
CA ALA A 434 3.21 19.49 -13.92
C ALA A 434 3.05 19.89 -15.39
N ARG A 435 3.69 19.15 -16.30
CA ARG A 435 3.68 19.43 -17.76
C ARG A 435 2.27 19.37 -18.35
N THR A 436 1.44 18.42 -17.86
CA THR A 436 0.07 18.34 -18.37
C THR A 436 -0.73 19.58 -17.98
N LEU A 437 -0.63 20.06 -16.73
CA LEU A 437 -1.32 21.27 -16.32
C LEU A 437 -0.71 22.55 -16.92
N ASP A 438 0.60 22.64 -17.06
CA ASP A 438 1.24 23.77 -17.71
C ASP A 438 0.71 23.96 -19.13
N ARG A 439 0.47 22.86 -19.86
CA ARG A 439 -0.16 22.90 -21.19
C ARG A 439 -1.65 23.28 -21.15
N LEU A 440 -2.40 22.79 -20.13
CA LEU A 440 -3.85 23.02 -20.02
C LEU A 440 -4.20 24.42 -19.53
N ALA A 441 -3.35 25.04 -18.71
CA ALA A 441 -3.64 26.28 -17.99
C ALA A 441 -2.65 27.41 -18.27
N ASP A 442 -1.70 27.23 -19.20
CA ASP A 442 -0.59 28.16 -19.44
C ASP A 442 0.11 28.56 -18.13
N SER A 443 0.36 27.56 -17.27
CA SER A 443 0.99 27.73 -15.96
C SER A 443 2.51 27.44 -16.03
N HIS A 444 3.20 27.59 -14.92
CA HIS A 444 4.65 27.38 -14.83
C HIS A 444 5.00 26.44 -13.64
N LEU A 445 4.23 25.37 -13.45
CA LEU A 445 4.41 24.45 -12.33
C LEU A 445 5.74 23.69 -12.43
N GLU A 446 6.10 23.22 -13.64
CA GLU A 446 7.37 22.51 -13.84
C GLU A 446 8.57 23.39 -13.51
N ARG A 447 8.58 24.64 -13.99
CA ARG A 447 9.68 25.57 -13.69
C ARG A 447 9.83 25.82 -12.19
N ARG A 448 8.71 26.00 -11.47
CA ARG A 448 8.74 26.18 -10.02
C ARG A 448 9.25 24.93 -9.31
N LEU A 449 8.86 23.75 -9.78
CA LEU A 449 9.39 22.49 -9.28
C LEU A 449 10.91 22.42 -9.49
N GLU A 450 11.41 22.73 -10.69
CA GLU A 450 12.86 22.74 -10.98
C GLU A 450 13.63 23.68 -10.04
N GLU A 451 13.08 24.87 -9.77
CA GLU A 451 13.64 25.83 -8.81
C GLU A 451 13.68 25.23 -7.38
N ASP A 452 12.60 24.63 -6.92
CA ASP A 452 12.51 24.01 -5.59
C ASP A 452 13.47 22.81 -5.44
N LEU A 453 13.68 22.03 -6.48
CA LEU A 453 14.56 20.86 -6.45
C LEU A 453 16.05 21.23 -6.29
N THR A 454 16.46 22.47 -6.53
CA THR A 454 17.83 22.92 -6.25
C THR A 454 18.16 22.94 -4.74
N LEU A 455 17.15 22.83 -3.88
CA LEU A 455 17.30 22.97 -2.42
C LEU A 455 17.85 21.72 -1.72
N PHE A 456 18.09 20.63 -2.42
CA PHE A 456 18.71 19.43 -1.85
C PHE A 456 19.78 18.85 -2.78
N VAL A 457 20.65 18.03 -2.21
CA VAL A 457 21.77 17.40 -2.93
C VAL A 457 21.75 15.89 -2.64
N SER A 458 22.07 15.08 -3.65
CA SER A 458 22.32 13.65 -3.49
C SER A 458 23.63 13.46 -2.69
N PRO A 459 23.59 12.80 -1.53
CA PRO A 459 24.79 12.60 -0.70
C PRO A 459 25.88 11.79 -1.43
N SER A 460 25.51 10.78 -2.21
CA SER A 460 26.46 9.90 -2.88
C SER A 460 27.08 10.51 -4.14
N ARG A 461 26.35 11.42 -4.82
CA ARG A 461 26.76 11.95 -6.13
C ARG A 461 27.17 13.41 -6.09
N GLY A 462 26.83 14.16 -5.06
CA GLY A 462 27.15 15.58 -4.94
C GLY A 462 26.44 16.48 -5.95
N ILE A 463 25.37 15.99 -6.62
CA ILE A 463 24.55 16.77 -7.56
C ILE A 463 23.24 17.19 -6.90
N ASP A 464 22.69 18.33 -7.31
CA ASP A 464 21.42 18.82 -6.81
C ASP A 464 20.21 18.07 -7.34
N GLY A 465 19.06 18.27 -6.72
CA GLY A 465 17.82 17.62 -7.13
C GLY A 465 17.32 18.04 -8.50
N HIS A 466 17.65 19.25 -8.96
CA HIS A 466 17.35 19.69 -10.34
C HIS A 466 18.12 18.84 -11.35
N SER A 467 19.41 18.59 -11.11
CA SER A 467 20.24 17.73 -11.96
C SER A 467 19.68 16.29 -11.99
N LEU A 468 19.28 15.75 -10.83
CA LEU A 468 18.63 14.44 -10.75
C LEU A 468 17.31 14.39 -11.54
N TYR A 469 16.50 15.44 -11.46
CA TYR A 469 15.27 15.59 -12.21
C TYR A 469 15.51 15.56 -13.73
N ARG A 470 16.51 16.30 -14.20
CA ARG A 470 16.91 16.32 -15.62
C ARG A 470 17.39 14.94 -16.08
N GLU A 471 18.16 14.23 -15.27
CA GLU A 471 18.55 12.85 -15.55
C GLU A 471 17.34 11.92 -15.62
N ALA A 472 16.42 12.01 -14.63
CA ALA A 472 15.22 11.19 -14.61
C ALA A 472 14.38 11.34 -15.88
N LEU A 473 14.33 12.56 -16.45
CA LEU A 473 13.63 12.82 -17.70
C LEU A 473 14.42 12.38 -18.94
N ALA A 474 15.75 12.46 -18.92
CA ALA A 474 16.59 11.98 -20.03
C ALA A 474 16.59 10.44 -20.14
N ASP A 475 16.26 9.74 -19.06
CA ASP A 475 16.15 8.27 -18.98
C ASP A 475 14.78 7.74 -19.45
N VAL A 476 13.82 8.63 -19.80
CA VAL A 476 12.49 8.22 -20.29
C VAL A 476 12.62 7.32 -21.51
N GLY A 477 12.04 6.10 -21.42
CA GLY A 477 12.10 5.11 -22.49
C GLY A 477 13.46 4.42 -22.68
N ARG A 478 14.43 4.61 -21.77
CA ARG A 478 15.69 3.88 -21.74
C ARG A 478 15.65 2.76 -20.71
N PRO A 479 16.37 1.64 -20.93
CA PRO A 479 16.60 0.64 -19.88
C PRO A 479 17.27 1.28 -18.65
N ALA A 480 16.86 0.83 -17.46
CA ALA A 480 17.39 1.30 -16.18
C ALA A 480 18.74 0.63 -15.83
#